data_9416a881239c85805f3758fc347a4627
#
_entry.id   9416a881239c85805f3758fc347a4627
#
_cell.length_a   1.000
_cell.length_b   1.000
_cell.length_c   1.000
_cell.angle_alpha   90.00
_cell.angle_beta   90.00
_cell.angle_gamma   90.00
#
_symmetry.space_group_name_H-M   'P 1'
#
loop_
_entity.id
_entity.type
_entity.pdbx_description
1 polymer ?
#
loop_
_entity_poly.entity_id
_entity_poly.type
_entity_poly.pdbx_seq_one_letter_code
_entity_poly.pdbx_strand_id
1 'polypeptide(L)'
;MAVKGLDIFKLSPKKNCKECGSPTCMAFCMKVAQGAVPITKCPYMSEEAIALLSEATQPPMKTIEVGAHKLGGETVMMRHEKTLVNRNLFAATLATDMDDAAIDARIEGIKKVDYERIGEREMVECVFVHDAGDSAKFVELCKKAAALPDRTVIIDTKDVDTAKAAVEAIKDNKPILNGANKDNFAAMSEIAKAAGIVLGVSGKDLSELHDTVAELEKAGNKNLILDVTAPTIKETFANAVLVRRTAIKDGDRTFGYPSIVNLGVLCNHDEHLETALAAMFVVKYGSIIVMDKVGYAEALPLYGLRQNIFTDPQKPMKVAPGIYPINGAGPDDPCALTVDFALTYFCLLY
;
A
#
# COMPACT_ATOMS: atom_id res chain seq x y z
N MET A 1 23.60 -5.12 -5.94
CA MET A 1 24.12 -4.43 -7.16
C MET A 1 23.07 -4.52 -8.25
N ALA A 2 22.70 -3.41 -8.87
CA ALA A 2 21.75 -3.42 -9.98
C ALA A 2 22.33 -4.23 -11.14
N VAL A 3 21.61 -5.26 -11.58
CA VAL A 3 22.02 -6.11 -12.71
C VAL A 3 21.95 -5.31 -13.99
N LYS A 4 23.05 -5.25 -14.72
CA LYS A 4 23.10 -4.53 -15.99
C LYS A 4 22.47 -5.38 -17.11
N GLY A 5 21.84 -4.74 -18.08
CA GLY A 5 21.24 -5.47 -19.22
C GLY A 5 22.22 -6.39 -19.96
N LEU A 6 23.52 -6.07 -19.94
CA LEU A 6 24.57 -6.93 -20.48
C LEU A 6 24.76 -8.25 -19.70
N ASP A 7 24.56 -8.21 -18.38
CA ASP A 7 24.70 -9.42 -17.55
C ASP A 7 23.52 -10.37 -17.78
N ILE A 8 22.31 -9.82 -17.92
CA ILE A 8 21.12 -10.57 -18.32
C ILE A 8 21.28 -11.13 -19.74
N PHE A 9 21.88 -10.35 -20.66
CA PHE A 9 22.09 -10.77 -22.03
C PHE A 9 23.06 -11.97 -22.15
N LYS A 10 24.07 -12.07 -21.27
CA LYS A 10 24.98 -13.23 -21.23
C LYS A 10 24.23 -14.54 -20.98
N LEU A 11 23.18 -14.50 -20.17
CA LEU A 11 22.35 -15.65 -19.81
C LEU A 11 21.13 -15.83 -20.75
N SER A 12 20.93 -14.91 -21.70
CA SER A 12 19.80 -14.97 -22.61
C SER A 12 20.05 -15.98 -23.75
N PRO A 13 18.96 -16.53 -24.36
CA PRO A 13 19.06 -17.50 -25.44
C PRO A 13 19.60 -16.93 -26.76
N LYS A 14 19.73 -15.61 -26.88
CA LYS A 14 20.27 -14.86 -28.05
C LYS A 14 19.61 -15.16 -29.40
N LYS A 15 18.39 -15.74 -29.38
CA LYS A 15 17.65 -16.18 -30.60
C LYS A 15 17.08 -15.03 -31.44
N ASN A 16 16.89 -13.85 -30.85
CA ASN A 16 16.24 -12.68 -31.47
C ASN A 16 14.89 -13.02 -32.15
N CYS A 17 14.12 -13.95 -31.55
CA CYS A 17 12.86 -14.48 -32.10
C CYS A 17 11.69 -13.49 -32.09
N LYS A 18 11.80 -12.40 -31.31
CA LYS A 18 10.79 -11.34 -31.11
C LYS A 18 9.53 -11.78 -30.36
N GLU A 19 9.40 -13.03 -29.94
CA GLU A 19 8.20 -13.56 -29.25
C GLU A 19 7.93 -12.87 -27.91
N CYS A 20 8.95 -12.34 -27.24
CA CYS A 20 8.80 -11.52 -26.04
C CYS A 20 8.32 -10.07 -26.32
N GLY A 21 8.05 -9.73 -27.60
CA GLY A 21 7.63 -8.38 -28.00
C GLY A 21 8.77 -7.35 -28.07
N SER A 22 10.02 -7.80 -28.03
CA SER A 22 11.20 -6.94 -28.15
C SER A 22 11.94 -7.26 -29.47
N PRO A 23 12.50 -6.25 -30.17
CA PRO A 23 13.11 -6.45 -31.49
C PRO A 23 14.37 -7.33 -31.47
N THR A 24 15.09 -7.34 -30.33
CA THR A 24 16.29 -8.16 -30.10
C THR A 24 16.35 -8.63 -28.65
N CYS A 25 17.07 -9.72 -28.39
CA CYS A 25 17.32 -10.18 -27.02
C CYS A 25 18.04 -9.13 -26.17
N MET A 26 18.94 -8.33 -26.76
CA MET A 26 19.59 -7.23 -26.06
C MET A 26 18.58 -6.17 -25.62
N ALA A 27 17.68 -5.74 -26.51
CA ALA A 27 16.63 -4.77 -26.18
C ALA A 27 15.67 -5.30 -25.10
N PHE A 28 15.37 -6.61 -25.13
CA PHE A 28 14.63 -7.27 -24.06
C PHE A 28 15.37 -7.21 -22.72
N CYS A 29 16.65 -7.61 -22.71
CA CYS A 29 17.46 -7.62 -21.49
C CYS A 29 17.65 -6.21 -20.90
N MET A 30 17.74 -5.17 -21.72
CA MET A 30 17.78 -3.78 -21.25
C MET A 30 16.47 -3.37 -20.59
N LYS A 31 15.31 -3.76 -21.16
CA LYS A 31 14.00 -3.51 -20.56
C LYS A 31 13.82 -4.27 -19.24
N VAL A 32 14.31 -5.51 -19.15
CA VAL A 32 14.30 -6.30 -17.92
C VAL A 32 15.18 -5.64 -16.86
N ALA A 33 16.37 -5.20 -17.20
CA ALA A 33 17.27 -4.49 -16.28
C ALA A 33 16.68 -3.17 -15.75
N GLN A 34 15.81 -2.54 -16.54
CA GLN A 34 15.06 -1.33 -16.17
C GLN A 34 13.77 -1.63 -15.38
N GLY A 35 13.45 -2.92 -15.15
CA GLY A 35 12.20 -3.32 -14.51
C GLY A 35 10.94 -3.09 -15.35
N ALA A 36 11.08 -2.76 -16.63
CA ALA A 36 9.96 -2.46 -17.54
C ALA A 36 9.22 -3.72 -18.03
N VAL A 37 9.88 -4.87 -18.02
CA VAL A 37 9.32 -6.15 -18.48
C VAL A 37 9.87 -7.27 -17.60
N PRO A 38 9.04 -8.24 -17.15
CA PRO A 38 9.54 -9.37 -16.37
C PRO A 38 10.37 -10.33 -17.25
N ILE A 39 11.39 -10.94 -16.66
CA ILE A 39 12.27 -11.88 -17.35
C ILE A 39 11.53 -13.11 -17.88
N THR A 40 10.46 -13.51 -17.20
CA THR A 40 9.59 -14.65 -17.55
C THR A 40 8.83 -14.45 -18.86
N LYS A 41 8.80 -13.22 -19.42
CA LYS A 41 8.17 -12.95 -20.71
C LYS A 41 8.95 -13.57 -21.89
N CYS A 42 10.19 -13.98 -21.70
CA CYS A 42 10.94 -14.69 -22.71
C CYS A 42 10.68 -16.21 -22.58
N PRO A 43 10.03 -16.87 -23.57
CA PRO A 43 9.70 -18.30 -23.47
C PRO A 43 10.92 -19.23 -23.56
N TYR A 44 12.07 -18.70 -23.94
CA TYR A 44 13.31 -19.46 -24.11
C TYR A 44 14.37 -19.14 -23.04
N MET A 45 14.03 -18.39 -21.99
CA MET A 45 14.96 -18.20 -20.88
C MET A 45 15.01 -19.48 -20.05
N SER A 46 16.21 -19.94 -19.71
CA SER A 46 16.35 -21.11 -18.86
C SER A 46 15.81 -20.88 -17.45
N GLU A 47 15.29 -21.92 -16.82
CA GLU A 47 14.81 -21.86 -15.43
C GLU A 47 15.90 -21.41 -14.47
N GLU A 48 17.14 -21.84 -14.69
CA GLU A 48 18.31 -21.42 -13.91
C GLU A 48 18.58 -19.91 -14.07
N ALA A 49 18.48 -19.38 -15.31
CA ALA A 49 18.65 -17.94 -15.55
C ALA A 49 17.49 -17.14 -14.95
N ILE A 50 16.26 -17.66 -15.00
CA ILE A 50 15.11 -17.06 -14.36
C ILE A 50 15.29 -17.03 -12.84
N ALA A 51 15.70 -18.14 -12.23
CA ALA A 51 15.94 -18.23 -10.78
C ALA A 51 17.05 -17.26 -10.32
N LEU A 52 18.18 -17.24 -11.06
CA LEU A 52 19.34 -16.39 -10.76
C LEU A 52 19.02 -14.89 -10.92
N LEU A 53 18.22 -14.53 -11.92
CA LEU A 53 17.96 -13.15 -12.28
C LEU A 53 16.62 -12.62 -11.73
N SER A 54 15.68 -13.51 -11.37
CA SER A 54 14.35 -13.10 -10.91
C SER A 54 14.43 -12.19 -9.68
N GLU A 55 15.27 -12.54 -8.74
CA GLU A 55 15.47 -11.75 -7.53
C GLU A 55 16.19 -10.42 -7.81
N ALA A 56 17.14 -10.44 -8.74
CA ALA A 56 17.96 -9.28 -9.10
C ALA A 56 17.27 -8.31 -10.07
N THR A 57 16.25 -8.77 -10.80
CA THR A 57 15.49 -7.95 -11.77
C THR A 57 14.13 -7.49 -11.26
N GLN A 58 13.70 -7.96 -10.09
CA GLN A 58 12.50 -7.43 -9.43
C GLN A 58 12.65 -5.94 -9.10
N PRO A 59 11.55 -5.18 -9.10
CA PRO A 59 11.56 -3.79 -8.62
C PRO A 59 12.22 -3.70 -7.24
N PRO A 60 12.93 -2.60 -6.92
CA PRO A 60 13.53 -2.41 -5.60
C PRO A 60 12.50 -2.48 -4.48
N MET A 61 11.29 -1.96 -4.72
CA MET A 61 10.14 -2.17 -3.84
C MET A 61 9.35 -3.40 -4.29
N LYS A 62 9.15 -4.35 -3.39
CA LYS A 62 8.36 -5.56 -3.63
C LYS A 62 6.88 -5.22 -3.75
N THR A 63 6.15 -5.95 -4.59
CA THR A 63 4.71 -5.83 -4.67
C THR A 63 4.07 -6.85 -3.72
N ILE A 64 3.21 -6.37 -2.82
CA ILE A 64 2.47 -7.18 -1.85
C ILE A 64 0.98 -7.07 -2.16
N GLU A 65 0.28 -8.18 -2.16
CA GLU A 65 -1.17 -8.22 -2.36
C GLU A 65 -1.88 -8.10 -1.01
N VAL A 66 -2.86 -7.18 -0.96
CA VAL A 66 -3.66 -6.86 0.22
C VAL A 66 -5.12 -6.86 -0.18
N GLY A 67 -5.84 -7.92 0.14
CA GLY A 67 -7.22 -8.10 -0.33
C GLY A 67 -7.29 -8.06 -1.86
N ALA A 68 -8.09 -7.16 -2.40
CA ALA A 68 -8.20 -6.91 -3.83
C ALA A 68 -7.14 -5.94 -4.39
N HIS A 69 -6.28 -5.39 -3.53
CA HIS A 69 -5.34 -4.33 -3.86
C HIS A 69 -3.89 -4.84 -3.92
N LYS A 70 -3.03 -4.03 -4.56
CA LYS A 70 -1.58 -4.24 -4.59
C LYS A 70 -0.88 -3.01 -4.04
N LEU A 71 0.18 -3.23 -3.27
CA LEU A 71 1.02 -2.18 -2.71
C LEU A 71 2.47 -2.39 -3.10
N GLY A 72 3.26 -1.32 -3.11
CA GLY A 72 4.68 -1.39 -3.47
C GLY A 72 4.92 -1.44 -4.98
N GLY A 73 6.06 -1.97 -5.38
CA GLY A 73 6.47 -2.07 -6.78
C GLY A 73 7.11 -0.79 -7.35
N GLU A 74 7.29 0.25 -6.54
CA GLU A 74 7.89 1.51 -6.97
C GLU A 74 9.36 1.34 -7.34
N THR A 75 9.75 2.07 -8.38
CA THR A 75 11.12 2.12 -8.89
C THR A 75 11.75 3.51 -8.79
N VAL A 76 10.97 4.50 -8.36
CA VAL A 76 11.38 5.92 -8.28
C VAL A 76 11.06 6.50 -6.90
N MET A 77 11.81 7.52 -6.52
CA MET A 77 11.60 8.22 -5.25
C MET A 77 10.38 9.11 -5.28
N MET A 78 10.12 9.74 -6.42
CA MET A 78 9.10 10.77 -6.54
C MET A 78 8.31 10.62 -7.85
N ARG A 79 7.05 11.00 -7.81
CA ARG A 79 6.11 10.92 -8.94
C ARG A 79 6.60 11.63 -10.20
N HIS A 80 7.31 12.76 -10.09
CA HIS A 80 7.80 13.50 -11.26
C HIS A 80 8.86 12.75 -12.08
N GLU A 81 9.50 11.74 -11.50
CA GLU A 81 10.45 10.89 -12.24
C GLU A 81 9.71 9.86 -13.11
N LYS A 82 8.57 9.37 -12.65
CA LYS A 82 7.71 8.38 -13.30
C LYS A 82 6.39 8.27 -12.53
N THR A 83 5.33 7.77 -13.18
CA THR A 83 4.08 7.40 -12.49
C THR A 83 4.36 6.42 -11.35
N LEU A 84 3.78 6.65 -10.19
CA LEU A 84 3.78 5.69 -9.10
C LEU A 84 2.94 4.46 -9.50
N VAL A 85 3.30 3.28 -8.98
CA VAL A 85 2.78 2.00 -9.50
C VAL A 85 1.43 1.63 -8.90
N ASN A 86 1.36 1.57 -7.56
CA ASN A 86 0.17 1.17 -6.84
C ASN A 86 -0.33 2.30 -5.94
N ARG A 87 -1.66 2.41 -5.83
CA ARG A 87 -2.28 3.48 -5.04
C ARG A 87 -2.13 3.24 -3.55
N ASN A 88 -2.11 4.32 -2.78
CA ASN A 88 -2.24 4.26 -1.34
C ASN A 88 -3.61 3.69 -0.95
N LEU A 89 -3.66 2.99 0.17
CA LEU A 89 -4.91 2.59 0.82
C LEU A 89 -5.12 3.43 2.08
N PHE A 90 -6.37 3.72 2.39
CA PHE A 90 -6.75 4.38 3.63
C PHE A 90 -7.39 3.37 4.58
N ALA A 91 -7.04 3.47 5.85
CA ALA A 91 -7.61 2.67 6.92
C ALA A 91 -8.23 3.59 7.98
N ALA A 92 -9.44 3.27 8.44
CA ALA A 92 -10.05 3.92 9.59
C ALA A 92 -9.91 3.03 10.82
N THR A 93 -9.63 3.63 11.98
CA THR A 93 -9.34 2.92 13.22
C THR A 93 -10.60 2.57 14.01
N LEU A 94 -10.70 1.33 14.45
CA LEU A 94 -11.55 0.86 15.55
C LEU A 94 -10.65 0.39 16.69
N ALA A 95 -10.93 0.75 17.92
CA ALA A 95 -10.11 0.38 19.06
C ALA A 95 -10.97 -0.17 20.21
N THR A 96 -10.39 -1.06 21.01
CA THR A 96 -11.12 -1.72 22.10
C THR A 96 -11.46 -0.79 23.27
N ASP A 97 -10.80 0.34 23.39
CA ASP A 97 -11.08 1.40 24.39
C ASP A 97 -12.20 2.36 23.94
N MET A 98 -12.65 2.30 22.69
CA MET A 98 -13.82 3.06 22.23
C MET A 98 -15.12 2.51 22.84
N ASP A 99 -16.09 3.37 23.09
CA ASP A 99 -17.46 2.92 23.42
C ASP A 99 -18.21 2.39 22.18
N ASP A 100 -19.25 1.59 22.42
CA ASP A 100 -19.98 0.94 21.33
C ASP A 100 -20.67 1.92 20.38
N ALA A 101 -21.15 3.06 20.89
CA ALA A 101 -21.77 4.09 20.07
C ALA A 101 -20.76 4.76 19.13
N ALA A 102 -19.53 5.00 19.61
CA ALA A 102 -18.44 5.54 18.80
C ALA A 102 -17.98 4.52 17.74
N ILE A 103 -17.92 3.24 18.08
CA ILE A 103 -17.59 2.14 17.15
C ILE A 103 -18.65 2.10 16.03
N ASP A 104 -19.94 2.07 16.38
CA ASP A 104 -21.01 2.00 15.41
C ASP A 104 -21.06 3.25 14.51
N ALA A 105 -20.85 4.44 15.08
CA ALA A 105 -20.75 5.68 14.31
C ALA A 105 -19.55 5.66 13.34
N ARG A 106 -18.42 5.09 13.75
CA ARG A 106 -17.24 4.95 12.92
C ARG A 106 -17.49 3.98 11.76
N ILE A 107 -18.12 2.83 12.03
CA ILE A 107 -18.51 1.85 11.01
C ILE A 107 -19.48 2.47 9.99
N GLU A 108 -20.47 3.22 10.45
CA GLU A 108 -21.39 3.95 9.54
C GLU A 108 -20.67 5.03 8.72
N GLY A 109 -19.68 5.71 9.29
CA GLY A 109 -18.80 6.63 8.55
C GLY A 109 -18.04 5.94 7.43
N ILE A 110 -17.42 4.79 7.72
CA ILE A 110 -16.70 3.96 6.73
C ILE A 110 -17.63 3.55 5.58
N LYS A 111 -18.86 3.12 5.88
CA LYS A 111 -19.86 2.71 4.86
C LYS A 111 -20.29 3.88 3.98
N LYS A 112 -20.40 5.08 4.52
CA LYS A 112 -20.80 6.29 3.76
C LYS A 112 -19.72 6.77 2.80
N VAL A 113 -18.46 6.44 3.04
CA VAL A 113 -17.36 6.73 2.12
C VAL A 113 -17.25 5.57 1.12
N ASP A 114 -18.16 5.56 0.16
CA ASP A 114 -18.19 4.61 -0.95
C ASP A 114 -18.94 5.26 -2.11
N TYR A 115 -18.22 5.85 -3.04
CA TYR A 115 -18.78 6.62 -4.14
C TYR A 115 -17.93 6.53 -5.40
N GLU A 116 -18.53 6.80 -6.55
CA GLU A 116 -17.82 6.87 -7.81
C GLU A 116 -17.36 8.31 -8.08
N ARG A 117 -16.09 8.46 -8.46
CA ARG A 117 -15.51 9.72 -8.89
C ARG A 117 -14.67 9.51 -10.15
N ILE A 118 -15.06 10.16 -11.25
CA ILE A 118 -14.34 10.11 -12.53
C ILE A 118 -14.11 8.66 -13.00
N GLY A 119 -15.15 7.82 -12.91
CA GLY A 119 -15.10 6.42 -13.34
C GLY A 119 -14.32 5.48 -12.41
N GLU A 120 -13.97 5.93 -11.21
CA GLU A 120 -13.29 5.12 -10.21
C GLU A 120 -14.09 5.09 -8.90
N ARG A 121 -14.23 3.89 -8.32
CA ARG A 121 -14.83 3.73 -6.99
C ARG A 121 -13.83 4.16 -5.94
N GLU A 122 -14.23 5.11 -5.10
CA GLU A 122 -13.47 5.59 -3.97
C GLU A 122 -14.15 5.15 -2.68
N MET A 123 -13.42 4.43 -1.84
CA MET A 123 -13.93 3.87 -0.59
C MET A 123 -12.80 3.76 0.43
N VAL A 124 -13.15 3.64 1.72
CA VAL A 124 -12.16 3.27 2.75
C VAL A 124 -11.83 1.81 2.55
N GLU A 125 -10.61 1.50 2.13
CA GLU A 125 -10.22 0.15 1.74
C GLU A 125 -9.90 -0.76 2.92
N CYS A 126 -9.46 -0.19 4.04
CA CYS A 126 -9.02 -0.97 5.19
C CYS A 126 -9.72 -0.52 6.49
N VAL A 127 -9.86 -1.45 7.42
CA VAL A 127 -10.26 -1.16 8.80
C VAL A 127 -9.12 -1.60 9.72
N PHE A 128 -8.54 -0.64 10.43
CA PHE A 128 -7.48 -0.87 11.39
C PHE A 128 -8.10 -1.14 12.75
N VAL A 129 -7.95 -2.35 13.28
CA VAL A 129 -8.49 -2.74 14.57
C VAL A 129 -7.35 -2.79 15.58
N HIS A 130 -7.38 -1.86 16.54
CA HIS A 130 -6.35 -1.71 17.57
C HIS A 130 -6.74 -2.38 18.88
N ASP A 131 -5.82 -3.17 19.44
CA ASP A 131 -5.96 -3.82 20.74
C ASP A 131 -5.40 -2.91 21.84
N ALA A 132 -6.29 -2.31 22.61
CA ALA A 132 -5.94 -1.50 23.79
C ALA A 132 -5.97 -2.32 25.11
N GLY A 133 -5.99 -3.67 25.03
CA GLY A 133 -5.87 -4.57 26.18
C GLY A 133 -7.12 -5.37 26.54
N ASP A 134 -8.18 -5.39 25.68
CA ASP A 134 -9.34 -6.25 25.84
C ASP A 134 -9.43 -7.25 24.67
N SER A 135 -8.80 -8.40 24.84
CA SER A 135 -8.70 -9.44 23.82
C SER A 135 -10.07 -9.98 23.38
N ALA A 136 -11.07 -10.07 24.27
CA ALA A 136 -12.40 -10.56 23.91
C ALA A 136 -13.12 -9.56 23.01
N LYS A 137 -13.17 -8.30 23.41
CA LYS A 137 -13.72 -7.20 22.62
C LYS A 137 -12.97 -7.02 21.30
N PHE A 138 -11.65 -7.23 21.30
CA PHE A 138 -10.81 -7.15 20.11
C PHE A 138 -11.22 -8.14 19.03
N VAL A 139 -11.40 -9.42 19.38
CA VAL A 139 -11.86 -10.45 18.43
C VAL A 139 -13.25 -10.13 17.88
N GLU A 140 -14.16 -9.62 18.72
CA GLU A 140 -15.50 -9.21 18.26
C GLU A 140 -15.42 -7.99 17.31
N LEU A 141 -14.55 -7.02 17.57
CA LEU A 141 -14.31 -5.89 16.66
C LEU A 141 -13.74 -6.35 15.32
N CYS A 142 -12.80 -7.30 15.32
CA CYS A 142 -12.28 -7.91 14.11
C CYS A 142 -13.40 -8.56 13.28
N LYS A 143 -14.32 -9.28 13.91
CA LYS A 143 -15.48 -9.85 13.23
C LYS A 143 -16.43 -8.78 12.69
N LYS A 144 -16.72 -7.73 13.46
CA LYS A 144 -17.54 -6.60 13.00
C LYS A 144 -16.88 -5.91 11.78
N ALA A 145 -15.58 -5.69 11.82
CA ALA A 145 -14.83 -5.10 10.71
C ALA A 145 -14.82 -6.02 9.47
N ALA A 146 -14.63 -7.32 9.66
CA ALA A 146 -14.63 -8.32 8.59
C ALA A 146 -16.00 -8.50 7.91
N ALA A 147 -17.08 -8.11 8.58
CA ALA A 147 -18.43 -8.12 8.00
C ALA A 147 -18.66 -6.97 7.00
N LEU A 148 -17.74 -5.98 6.93
CA LEU A 148 -17.81 -4.90 5.96
C LEU A 148 -17.36 -5.41 4.58
N PRO A 149 -18.22 -5.31 3.55
CA PRO A 149 -17.87 -5.85 2.23
C PRO A 149 -16.70 -5.08 1.61
N ASP A 150 -15.84 -5.78 0.88
CA ASP A 150 -14.72 -5.24 0.13
C ASP A 150 -13.65 -4.50 0.98
N ARG A 151 -13.64 -4.68 2.31
CA ARG A 151 -12.65 -4.07 3.21
C ARG A 151 -11.68 -5.12 3.74
N THR A 152 -10.41 -4.74 3.79
CA THR A 152 -9.37 -5.56 4.41
C THR A 152 -9.20 -5.16 5.87
N VAL A 153 -9.22 -6.12 6.78
CA VAL A 153 -8.98 -5.87 8.20
C VAL A 153 -7.49 -5.89 8.48
N ILE A 154 -7.02 -4.89 9.22
CA ILE A 154 -5.66 -4.85 9.79
C ILE A 154 -5.81 -5.14 11.28
N ILE A 155 -5.36 -6.30 11.70
CA ILE A 155 -5.32 -6.76 13.09
C ILE A 155 -4.09 -6.16 13.73
N ASP A 156 -4.23 -5.21 14.65
CA ASP A 156 -3.12 -4.55 15.30
C ASP A 156 -3.05 -4.95 16.78
N THR A 157 -2.19 -5.91 17.08
CA THR A 157 -1.90 -6.35 18.45
C THR A 157 -0.46 -6.87 18.55
N LYS A 158 0.14 -6.73 19.72
CA LYS A 158 1.47 -7.28 20.04
C LYS A 158 1.38 -8.62 20.79
N ASP A 159 0.19 -8.95 21.29
CA ASP A 159 -0.06 -10.19 22.00
C ASP A 159 -0.30 -11.34 21.03
N VAL A 160 0.50 -12.41 21.17
CA VAL A 160 0.53 -13.53 20.24
C VAL A 160 -0.77 -14.37 20.32
N ASP A 161 -1.31 -14.55 21.51
CA ASP A 161 -2.50 -15.36 21.70
C ASP A 161 -3.74 -14.63 21.18
N THR A 162 -3.84 -13.33 21.44
CA THR A 162 -4.87 -12.46 20.87
C THR A 162 -4.78 -12.41 19.34
N ALA A 163 -3.58 -12.27 18.79
CA ALA A 163 -3.33 -12.30 17.34
C ALA A 163 -3.82 -13.61 16.71
N LYS A 164 -3.49 -14.74 17.32
CA LYS A 164 -3.91 -16.06 16.85
C LYS A 164 -5.43 -16.21 16.87
N ALA A 165 -6.08 -15.79 17.96
CA ALA A 165 -7.53 -15.84 18.08
C ALA A 165 -8.25 -14.95 17.05
N ALA A 166 -7.74 -13.73 16.83
CA ALA A 166 -8.31 -12.80 15.86
C ALA A 166 -8.12 -13.31 14.43
N VAL A 167 -6.93 -13.78 14.07
CA VAL A 167 -6.66 -14.33 12.73
C VAL A 167 -7.55 -15.54 12.46
N GLU A 168 -7.68 -16.48 13.39
CA GLU A 168 -8.53 -17.66 13.21
C GLU A 168 -10.01 -17.27 13.04
N ALA A 169 -10.47 -16.22 13.73
CA ALA A 169 -11.85 -15.76 13.67
C ALA A 169 -12.22 -15.14 12.31
N ILE A 170 -11.25 -14.58 11.55
CA ILE A 170 -11.51 -13.86 10.29
C ILE A 170 -10.56 -14.25 9.16
N LYS A 171 -9.94 -15.43 9.22
CA LYS A 171 -8.93 -15.89 8.23
C LYS A 171 -9.41 -15.85 6.78
N ASP A 172 -10.68 -16.08 6.54
CA ASP A 172 -11.26 -16.08 5.19
C ASP A 172 -11.26 -14.69 4.54
N ASN A 173 -11.18 -13.63 5.34
CA ASN A 173 -11.03 -12.24 4.88
C ASN A 173 -9.60 -11.89 4.47
N LYS A 174 -8.62 -12.79 4.69
CA LYS A 174 -7.19 -12.55 4.45
C LYS A 174 -6.71 -11.23 5.07
N PRO A 175 -6.82 -11.05 6.40
CA PRO A 175 -6.44 -9.82 7.06
C PRO A 175 -4.94 -9.58 6.97
N ILE A 176 -4.50 -8.36 7.31
CA ILE A 176 -3.11 -8.07 7.63
C ILE A 176 -2.94 -8.27 9.14
N LEU A 177 -1.91 -9.01 9.56
CA LEU A 177 -1.53 -9.11 10.95
C LEU A 177 -0.41 -8.10 11.24
N ASN A 178 -0.72 -6.99 11.93
CA ASN A 178 0.24 -5.96 12.35
C ASN A 178 0.62 -6.13 13.82
N GLY A 179 1.83 -5.65 14.19
CA GLY A 179 2.32 -5.68 15.57
C GLY A 179 3.49 -6.64 15.81
N ALA A 180 4.01 -7.30 14.76
CA ALA A 180 5.24 -8.05 14.89
C ALA A 180 6.43 -7.11 15.18
N ASN A 181 7.28 -7.51 16.09
CA ASN A 181 8.46 -6.78 16.51
C ASN A 181 9.57 -7.76 16.93
N LYS A 182 10.70 -7.26 17.37
CA LYS A 182 11.86 -8.06 17.76
C LYS A 182 11.54 -9.20 18.74
N ASP A 183 10.58 -8.99 19.64
CA ASP A 183 10.32 -9.93 20.75
C ASP A 183 9.34 -11.06 20.33
N ASN A 184 8.44 -10.79 19.38
CA ASN A 184 7.35 -11.69 19.00
C ASN A 184 7.34 -12.13 17.53
N PHE A 185 8.24 -11.60 16.68
CA PHE A 185 8.20 -11.80 15.21
C PHE A 185 8.17 -13.26 14.79
N ALA A 186 8.84 -14.15 15.49
CA ALA A 186 8.88 -15.56 15.12
C ALA A 186 7.49 -16.21 15.25
N ALA A 187 6.82 -16.02 16.39
CA ALA A 187 5.48 -16.55 16.64
C ALA A 187 4.44 -15.89 15.71
N MET A 188 4.50 -14.57 15.53
CA MET A 188 3.63 -13.84 14.61
C MET A 188 3.80 -14.30 13.16
N SER A 189 5.05 -14.56 12.75
CA SER A 189 5.35 -15.08 11.40
C SER A 189 4.77 -16.47 11.18
N GLU A 190 4.78 -17.33 12.17
CA GLU A 190 4.15 -18.67 12.10
C GLU A 190 2.64 -18.58 11.88
N ILE A 191 1.97 -17.68 12.62
CA ILE A 191 0.52 -17.41 12.45
C ILE A 191 0.26 -16.88 11.05
N ALA A 192 1.01 -15.88 10.60
CA ALA A 192 0.82 -15.27 9.28
C ALA A 192 1.05 -16.26 8.13
N LYS A 193 2.10 -17.09 8.21
CA LYS A 193 2.40 -18.13 7.22
C LYS A 193 1.31 -19.21 7.17
N ALA A 194 0.86 -19.68 8.34
CA ALA A 194 -0.18 -20.71 8.42
C ALA A 194 -1.51 -20.22 7.81
N ALA A 195 -1.84 -18.94 7.96
CA ALA A 195 -3.03 -18.31 7.39
C ALA A 195 -2.80 -17.77 5.95
N GLY A 196 -1.56 -17.72 5.45
CA GLY A 196 -1.21 -17.16 4.14
C GLY A 196 -1.48 -15.65 4.02
N ILE A 197 -1.31 -14.89 5.11
CA ILE A 197 -1.61 -13.46 5.21
C ILE A 197 -0.35 -12.61 5.31
N VAL A 198 -0.53 -11.30 5.10
CA VAL A 198 0.55 -10.30 5.22
C VAL A 198 0.89 -10.06 6.69
N LEU A 199 2.18 -9.93 7.00
CA LEU A 199 2.68 -9.61 8.33
C LEU A 199 3.23 -8.17 8.35
N GLY A 200 2.67 -7.34 9.24
CA GLY A 200 3.17 -5.99 9.54
C GLY A 200 4.25 -6.05 10.61
N VAL A 201 5.40 -5.44 10.34
CA VAL A 201 6.59 -5.48 11.18
C VAL A 201 6.99 -4.09 11.60
N SER A 202 7.23 -3.90 12.88
CA SER A 202 7.71 -2.65 13.47
C SER A 202 9.05 -2.85 14.21
N GLY A 203 9.74 -1.76 14.50
CA GLY A 203 10.93 -1.74 15.34
C GLY A 203 10.98 -0.44 16.14
N LYS A 204 11.74 -0.41 17.22
CA LYS A 204 11.97 0.83 17.99
C LYS A 204 12.73 1.89 17.16
N ASP A 205 13.51 1.44 16.19
CA ASP A 205 14.25 2.24 15.22
C ASP A 205 14.43 1.45 13.92
N LEU A 206 14.95 2.09 12.88
CA LEU A 206 15.15 1.46 11.57
C LEU A 206 16.19 0.32 11.59
N SER A 207 17.16 0.35 12.50
CA SER A 207 18.14 -0.73 12.63
C SER A 207 17.48 -2.02 13.13
N GLU A 208 16.67 -1.92 14.18
CA GLU A 208 15.94 -3.05 14.73
C GLU A 208 14.88 -3.57 13.74
N LEU A 209 14.19 -2.67 13.04
CA LEU A 209 13.26 -3.05 11.98
C LEU A 209 13.98 -3.83 10.86
N HIS A 210 15.14 -3.35 10.39
CA HIS A 210 15.94 -4.02 9.38
C HIS A 210 16.36 -5.43 9.82
N ASP A 211 16.90 -5.56 11.03
CA ASP A 211 17.37 -6.84 11.55
C ASP A 211 16.21 -7.83 11.70
N THR A 212 15.05 -7.38 12.19
CA THR A 212 13.85 -8.20 12.32
C THR A 212 13.34 -8.68 10.95
N VAL A 213 13.31 -7.80 9.95
CA VAL A 213 12.93 -8.17 8.58
C VAL A 213 13.92 -9.16 7.97
N ALA A 214 15.23 -8.97 8.19
CA ALA A 214 16.25 -9.89 7.70
C ALA A 214 16.10 -11.30 8.28
N GLU A 215 15.76 -11.42 9.57
CA GLU A 215 15.48 -12.71 10.20
C GLU A 215 14.20 -13.36 9.66
N LEU A 216 13.15 -12.58 9.42
CA LEU A 216 11.91 -13.06 8.80
C LEU A 216 12.13 -13.57 7.37
N GLU A 217 12.95 -12.88 6.57
CA GLU A 217 13.32 -13.32 5.21
C GLU A 217 14.13 -14.63 5.25
N LYS A 218 15.07 -14.77 6.19
CA LYS A 218 15.81 -16.02 6.42
C LYS A 218 14.89 -17.17 6.81
N ALA A 219 13.86 -16.88 7.61
CA ALA A 219 12.81 -17.84 7.99
C ALA A 219 11.81 -18.11 6.84
N GLY A 220 12.02 -17.52 5.65
CA GLY A 220 11.20 -17.73 4.46
C GLY A 220 9.90 -16.93 4.40
N ASN A 221 9.69 -15.96 5.31
CA ASN A 221 8.55 -15.06 5.23
C ASN A 221 8.94 -13.79 4.44
N LYS A 222 8.38 -13.66 3.23
CA LYS A 222 8.57 -12.52 2.32
C LYS A 222 7.27 -11.77 2.04
N ASN A 223 6.20 -12.06 2.78
CA ASN A 223 4.91 -11.38 2.65
C ASN A 223 4.75 -10.35 3.78
N LEU A 224 5.51 -9.26 3.69
CA LEU A 224 5.70 -8.29 4.76
C LEU A 224 5.23 -6.90 4.37
N ILE A 225 4.89 -6.10 5.38
CA ILE A 225 4.69 -4.65 5.30
C ILE A 225 5.40 -3.99 6.49
N LEU A 226 6.01 -2.83 6.29
CA LEU A 226 6.81 -2.16 7.30
C LEU A 226 5.99 -1.09 8.02
N ASP A 227 5.77 -1.23 9.31
CA ASP A 227 5.22 -0.15 10.12
C ASP A 227 6.35 0.85 10.44
N VAL A 228 6.28 2.00 9.79
CA VAL A 228 7.29 3.06 9.92
C VAL A 228 6.91 4.12 10.93
N THR A 229 5.78 3.93 11.64
CA THR A 229 5.30 4.84 12.67
C THR A 229 6.32 4.95 13.80
N ALA A 230 6.68 6.17 14.14
CA ALA A 230 7.63 6.52 15.21
C ALA A 230 6.94 7.47 16.19
N PRO A 231 7.54 7.77 17.37
CA PRO A 231 6.93 8.63 18.37
C PRO A 231 6.60 10.05 17.91
N THR A 232 7.26 10.54 16.87
CA THR A 232 7.04 11.91 16.37
C THR A 232 6.78 11.93 14.85
N ILE A 233 6.05 12.94 14.39
CA ILE A 233 5.80 13.20 12.95
C ILE A 233 7.11 13.29 12.17
N LYS A 234 8.11 14.00 12.74
CA LYS A 234 9.42 14.17 12.11
C LYS A 234 10.14 12.84 11.90
N GLU A 235 10.17 12.00 12.92
CA GLU A 235 10.82 10.69 12.85
C GLU A 235 10.06 9.74 11.91
N THR A 236 8.74 9.71 11.97
CA THR A 236 7.92 8.89 11.06
C THR A 236 8.18 9.27 9.60
N PHE A 237 8.20 10.56 9.29
CA PHE A 237 8.49 11.03 7.94
C PHE A 237 9.92 10.69 7.52
N ALA A 238 10.89 10.88 8.42
CA ALA A 238 12.28 10.52 8.15
C ALA A 238 12.43 9.01 7.91
N ASN A 239 11.77 8.16 8.69
CA ASN A 239 11.76 6.71 8.52
C ASN A 239 11.20 6.33 7.14
N ALA A 240 10.04 6.86 6.76
CA ALA A 240 9.43 6.60 5.46
C ALA A 240 10.36 6.99 4.29
N VAL A 241 11.03 8.15 4.38
CA VAL A 241 12.01 8.61 3.40
C VAL A 241 13.22 7.68 3.34
N LEU A 242 13.79 7.34 4.49
CA LEU A 242 14.99 6.51 4.58
C LEU A 242 14.75 5.10 4.08
N VAL A 243 13.64 4.46 4.49
CA VAL A 243 13.25 3.12 4.01
C VAL A 243 13.18 3.09 2.49
N ARG A 244 12.44 4.01 1.87
CA ARG A 244 12.32 4.07 0.42
C ARG A 244 13.66 4.40 -0.26
N ARG A 245 14.43 5.34 0.28
CA ARG A 245 15.73 5.72 -0.26
C ARG A 245 16.70 4.54 -0.24
N THR A 246 16.82 3.88 0.89
CA THR A 246 17.71 2.72 1.06
C THR A 246 17.33 1.57 0.12
N ALA A 247 16.03 1.29 -0.03
CA ALA A 247 15.57 0.30 -0.99
C ALA A 247 15.87 0.67 -2.45
N ILE A 248 15.58 1.92 -2.86
CA ILE A 248 15.66 2.33 -4.28
C ILE A 248 17.06 2.78 -4.68
N LYS A 249 17.78 3.56 -3.85
CA LYS A 249 19.08 4.15 -4.21
C LYS A 249 20.23 3.25 -3.78
N ASP A 250 20.16 2.69 -2.57
CA ASP A 250 21.25 1.87 -2.03
C ASP A 250 21.08 0.39 -2.37
N GLY A 251 19.88 0.00 -2.86
CA GLY A 251 19.57 -1.35 -3.33
C GLY A 251 19.40 -2.38 -2.20
N ASP A 252 19.13 -1.91 -0.99
CA ASP A 252 18.85 -2.79 0.14
C ASP A 252 17.39 -3.27 0.11
N ARG A 253 17.22 -4.49 -0.29
CA ARG A 253 15.90 -5.11 -0.50
C ARG A 253 15.19 -5.48 0.81
N THR A 254 15.88 -5.48 1.93
CA THR A 254 15.29 -5.69 3.27
C THR A 254 14.29 -4.58 3.60
N PHE A 255 14.57 -3.35 3.16
CA PHE A 255 13.63 -2.24 3.20
C PHE A 255 12.69 -2.14 1.99
N GLY A 256 12.78 -3.06 1.03
CA GLY A 256 11.99 -3.06 -0.19
C GLY A 256 10.56 -3.56 -0.03
N TYR A 257 9.88 -3.26 1.07
CA TYR A 257 8.48 -3.60 1.31
C TYR A 257 7.60 -2.36 1.38
N PRO A 258 6.28 -2.48 1.09
CA PRO A 258 5.34 -1.39 1.33
C PRO A 258 5.33 -0.99 2.81
N SER A 259 4.89 0.23 3.09
CA SER A 259 4.83 0.76 4.44
C SER A 259 3.40 0.97 4.92
N ILE A 260 3.21 0.88 6.23
CA ILE A 260 2.05 1.37 6.96
C ILE A 260 2.47 2.53 7.84
N VAL A 261 1.63 3.55 7.96
CA VAL A 261 1.83 4.68 8.86
C VAL A 261 0.53 4.96 9.61
N ASN A 262 0.61 5.01 10.94
CA ASN A 262 -0.53 5.31 11.80
C ASN A 262 -0.48 6.80 12.21
N LEU A 263 -1.37 7.60 11.62
CA LEU A 263 -1.45 9.03 11.86
C LEU A 263 -2.24 9.38 13.11
N GLY A 264 -3.23 8.58 13.50
CA GLY A 264 -4.02 8.81 14.70
C GLY A 264 -3.14 8.94 15.95
N VAL A 265 -2.16 8.06 16.08
CA VAL A 265 -1.18 8.09 17.19
C VAL A 265 -0.32 9.35 17.14
N LEU A 266 0.00 9.87 15.95
CA LEU A 266 0.90 11.01 15.76
C LEU A 266 0.21 12.37 15.96
N CYS A 267 -1.08 12.44 15.65
CA CYS A 267 -1.83 13.67 15.60
C CYS A 267 -2.59 13.97 16.88
N ASN A 268 -2.51 13.09 17.88
CA ASN A 268 -3.24 13.22 19.13
C ASN A 268 -4.74 13.52 18.90
N HIS A 269 -5.34 12.80 17.95
CA HIS A 269 -6.75 12.88 17.54
C HIS A 269 -7.17 14.24 16.91
N ASP A 270 -6.22 15.05 16.43
CA ASP A 270 -6.52 16.24 15.63
C ASP A 270 -6.80 15.86 14.17
N GLU A 271 -8.09 15.83 13.81
CA GLU A 271 -8.58 15.41 12.48
C GLU A 271 -8.01 16.27 11.33
N HIS A 272 -7.78 17.56 11.57
CA HIS A 272 -7.23 18.46 10.54
C HIS A 272 -5.75 18.21 10.30
N LEU A 273 -4.98 18.04 11.38
CA LEU A 273 -3.57 17.68 11.28
C LEU A 273 -3.40 16.31 10.65
N GLU A 274 -4.25 15.36 11.03
CA GLU A 274 -4.26 14.00 10.47
C GLU A 274 -4.51 14.02 8.96
N THR A 275 -5.52 14.76 8.50
CA THR A 275 -5.82 14.92 7.07
C THR A 275 -4.68 15.59 6.30
N ALA A 276 -4.06 16.62 6.87
CA ALA A 276 -2.91 17.29 6.26
C ALA A 276 -1.70 16.36 6.13
N LEU A 277 -1.41 15.57 7.17
CA LEU A 277 -0.35 14.57 7.12
C LEU A 277 -0.68 13.42 6.17
N ALA A 278 -1.94 12.97 6.13
CA ALA A 278 -2.39 11.96 5.18
C ALA A 278 -2.13 12.41 3.74
N ALA A 279 -2.45 13.66 3.39
CA ALA A 279 -2.13 14.22 2.08
C ALA A 279 -0.63 14.20 1.77
N MET A 280 0.22 14.50 2.76
CA MET A 280 1.68 14.42 2.60
C MET A 280 2.15 12.99 2.31
N PHE A 281 1.61 11.99 3.03
CA PHE A 281 1.97 10.59 2.79
C PHE A 281 1.41 10.03 1.49
N VAL A 282 0.24 10.48 1.02
CA VAL A 282 -0.24 10.18 -0.34
C VAL A 282 0.77 10.62 -1.38
N VAL A 283 1.28 11.85 -1.26
CA VAL A 283 2.24 12.41 -2.23
C VAL A 283 3.59 11.70 -2.19
N LYS A 284 4.02 11.21 -1.03
CA LYS A 284 5.41 10.79 -0.82
C LYS A 284 5.59 9.29 -0.56
N TYR A 285 5.15 8.77 0.55
CA TYR A 285 5.72 7.52 1.05
C TYR A 285 4.71 6.52 1.65
N GLY A 286 3.49 6.92 1.93
CA GLY A 286 2.52 6.02 2.58
C GLY A 286 1.92 5.01 1.61
N SER A 287 2.04 3.72 1.91
CA SER A 287 1.31 2.66 1.16
C SER A 287 -0.05 2.38 1.80
N ILE A 288 -0.09 2.19 3.12
CA ILE A 288 -1.32 2.22 3.92
C ILE A 288 -1.23 3.40 4.87
N ILE A 289 -2.24 4.24 4.86
CA ILE A 289 -2.36 5.42 5.72
C ILE A 289 -3.50 5.16 6.69
N VAL A 290 -3.16 4.95 7.96
CA VAL A 290 -4.12 4.72 9.04
C VAL A 290 -4.48 6.05 9.66
N MET A 291 -5.77 6.32 9.72
CA MET A 291 -6.37 7.49 10.32
C MET A 291 -7.36 7.09 11.41
N ASP A 292 -7.59 7.95 12.38
CA ASP A 292 -8.61 7.69 13.38
C ASP A 292 -9.97 7.51 12.72
N LYS A 293 -10.29 8.45 11.83
CA LYS A 293 -11.55 8.47 11.11
C LYS A 293 -11.32 8.91 9.66
N VAL A 294 -12.06 8.31 8.76
CA VAL A 294 -12.15 8.72 7.36
C VAL A 294 -13.62 8.95 7.05
N GLY A 295 -14.06 10.18 7.20
CA GLY A 295 -15.38 10.63 6.78
C GLY A 295 -15.34 11.25 5.38
N TYR A 296 -16.49 11.70 4.89
CA TYR A 296 -16.59 12.28 3.54
C TYR A 296 -15.75 13.55 3.38
N ALA A 297 -15.66 14.38 4.43
CA ALA A 297 -14.90 15.62 4.41
C ALA A 297 -13.38 15.37 4.23
N GLU A 298 -12.84 14.35 4.89
CA GLU A 298 -11.43 13.93 4.77
C GLU A 298 -11.20 13.17 3.47
N ALA A 299 -12.12 12.29 3.10
CA ALA A 299 -12.00 11.42 1.95
C ALA A 299 -11.97 12.20 0.62
N LEU A 300 -12.82 13.20 0.45
CA LEU A 300 -12.95 13.92 -0.82
C LEU A 300 -11.64 14.56 -1.28
N PRO A 301 -10.92 15.36 -0.48
CA PRO A 301 -9.62 15.91 -0.90
C PRO A 301 -8.54 14.85 -1.02
N LEU A 302 -8.50 13.85 -0.14
CA LEU A 302 -7.47 12.81 -0.14
C LEU A 302 -7.57 11.91 -1.37
N TYR A 303 -8.77 11.46 -1.73
CA TYR A 303 -8.98 10.65 -2.93
C TYR A 303 -8.79 11.46 -4.22
N GLY A 304 -9.21 12.73 -4.22
CA GLY A 304 -8.91 13.63 -5.33
C GLY A 304 -7.40 13.81 -5.55
N LEU A 305 -6.64 13.99 -4.48
CA LEU A 305 -5.18 14.05 -4.52
C LEU A 305 -4.59 12.72 -5.01
N ARG A 306 -5.06 11.59 -4.46
CA ARG A 306 -4.61 10.25 -4.85
C ARG A 306 -4.82 10.01 -6.35
N GLN A 307 -6.01 10.28 -6.89
CA GLN A 307 -6.27 10.15 -8.31
C GLN A 307 -5.29 10.97 -9.16
N ASN A 308 -5.02 12.21 -8.76
CA ASN A 308 -4.05 13.07 -9.46
C ASN A 308 -2.63 12.50 -9.42
N ILE A 309 -2.14 12.10 -8.23
CA ILE A 309 -0.77 11.63 -8.03
C ILE A 309 -0.48 10.32 -8.78
N PHE A 310 -1.46 9.43 -8.89
CA PHE A 310 -1.31 8.14 -9.58
C PHE A 310 -1.71 8.19 -11.06
N THR A 311 -2.02 9.35 -11.59
CA THR A 311 -2.19 9.57 -13.02
C THR A 311 -0.83 9.81 -13.70
N ASP A 312 -0.65 9.30 -14.92
CA ASP A 312 0.56 9.56 -15.71
C ASP A 312 0.71 11.07 -15.97
N PRO A 313 1.81 11.71 -15.54
CA PRO A 313 2.03 13.14 -15.74
C PRO A 313 2.11 13.55 -17.21
N GLN A 314 2.44 12.62 -18.11
CA GLN A 314 2.54 12.85 -19.56
C GLN A 314 1.26 12.49 -20.31
N LYS A 315 0.32 11.82 -19.66
CA LYS A 315 -0.96 11.42 -20.23
C LYS A 315 -2.06 11.89 -19.29
N PRO A 316 -2.58 13.09 -19.48
CA PRO A 316 -3.68 13.58 -18.65
C PRO A 316 -4.83 12.57 -18.67
N MET A 317 -5.52 12.44 -17.57
CA MET A 317 -6.65 11.54 -17.42
C MET A 317 -7.66 11.85 -18.55
N LYS A 318 -7.96 10.86 -19.36
CA LYS A 318 -8.99 10.98 -20.40
C LYS A 318 -10.33 10.57 -19.78
N VAL A 319 -11.21 11.50 -19.67
CA VAL A 319 -12.60 11.26 -19.33
C VAL A 319 -13.40 11.14 -20.63
N ALA A 320 -14.21 10.11 -20.74
CA ALA A 320 -15.09 9.98 -21.92
C ALA A 320 -16.08 11.16 -21.94
N PRO A 321 -16.41 11.71 -23.13
CA PRO A 321 -17.45 12.74 -23.19
C PRO A 321 -18.77 12.22 -22.60
N GLY A 322 -19.39 12.99 -21.72
CA GLY A 322 -20.63 12.59 -21.06
C GLY A 322 -21.06 13.58 -19.98
N ILE A 323 -22.20 13.32 -19.39
CA ILE A 323 -22.70 14.04 -18.23
C ILE A 323 -22.40 13.20 -17.00
N TYR A 324 -21.67 13.77 -16.07
CA TYR A 324 -21.26 13.12 -14.84
C TYR A 324 -21.93 13.78 -13.64
N PRO A 325 -22.90 13.09 -13.00
CA PRO A 325 -23.50 13.61 -11.77
C PRO A 325 -22.46 13.52 -10.65
N ILE A 326 -22.16 14.65 -10.01
CA ILE A 326 -21.26 14.73 -8.86
C ILE A 326 -22.13 14.87 -7.62
N ASN A 327 -21.88 14.04 -6.61
CA ASN A 327 -22.63 14.04 -5.34
C ASN A 327 -24.15 13.86 -5.50
N GLY A 328 -24.59 13.07 -6.47
CA GLY A 328 -26.01 12.84 -6.70
C GLY A 328 -26.74 14.03 -7.33
N ALA A 329 -26.00 14.92 -8.01
CA ALA A 329 -26.58 16.06 -8.72
C ALA A 329 -27.69 15.61 -9.72
N GLY A 330 -28.81 16.33 -9.69
CA GLY A 330 -29.97 16.13 -10.55
C GLY A 330 -29.99 17.07 -11.75
N PRO A 331 -31.05 17.00 -12.59
CA PRO A 331 -31.17 17.84 -13.80
C PRO A 331 -31.21 19.34 -13.54
N ASP A 332 -31.64 19.75 -12.35
CA ASP A 332 -31.81 21.15 -11.98
C ASP A 332 -30.62 21.75 -11.22
N ASP A 333 -29.60 20.93 -10.96
CA ASP A 333 -28.39 21.37 -10.27
C ASP A 333 -27.42 22.13 -11.20
N PRO A 334 -26.55 23.00 -10.67
CA PRO A 334 -25.56 23.72 -11.45
C PRO A 334 -24.69 22.80 -12.28
N CYS A 335 -24.52 23.11 -13.56
CA CYS A 335 -23.71 22.35 -14.49
C CYS A 335 -22.44 23.12 -14.86
N ALA A 336 -21.28 22.46 -14.78
CA ALA A 336 -20.02 22.97 -15.30
C ALA A 336 -19.67 22.28 -16.63
N LEU A 337 -19.51 23.07 -17.70
CA LEU A 337 -19.03 22.57 -18.98
C LEU A 337 -17.51 22.59 -19.03
N THR A 338 -16.91 21.48 -19.36
CA THR A 338 -15.45 21.35 -19.48
C THR A 338 -15.05 20.61 -20.74
N VAL A 339 -13.96 21.06 -21.37
CA VAL A 339 -13.43 20.48 -22.61
C VAL A 339 -12.30 19.50 -22.37
N ASP A 340 -11.55 19.60 -21.28
CA ASP A 340 -10.61 18.59 -20.83
C ASP A 340 -10.36 18.70 -19.32
N PHE A 341 -9.84 17.62 -18.75
CA PHE A 341 -9.63 17.52 -17.31
C PHE A 341 -8.58 18.52 -16.77
N ALA A 342 -7.53 18.79 -17.52
CA ALA A 342 -6.49 19.72 -17.11
C ALA A 342 -7.04 21.16 -17.02
N LEU A 343 -7.83 21.57 -18.00
CA LEU A 343 -8.49 22.87 -18.00
C LEU A 343 -9.48 22.98 -16.83
N THR A 344 -10.25 21.94 -16.57
CA THR A 344 -11.21 21.87 -15.48
C THR A 344 -10.50 21.97 -14.12
N TYR A 345 -9.43 21.24 -13.94
CA TYR A 345 -8.64 21.25 -12.71
C TYR A 345 -8.06 22.65 -12.43
N PHE A 346 -7.52 23.30 -13.47
CA PHE A 346 -6.99 24.66 -13.32
C PHE A 346 -8.07 25.73 -13.18
N CYS A 347 -9.21 25.60 -13.85
CA CYS A 347 -10.28 26.60 -13.80
C CYS A 347 -11.20 26.49 -12.59
N LEU A 348 -11.35 25.31 -11.97
CA LEU A 348 -12.18 25.12 -10.77
C LEU A 348 -11.44 25.35 -9.46
N LEU A 349 -10.11 25.43 -9.48
CA LEU A 349 -9.30 25.75 -8.30
C LEU A 349 -9.02 27.25 -8.14
N TYR A 350 -9.40 28.08 -9.08
CA TYR A 350 -9.33 29.52 -9.06
C TYR A 350 -10.74 30.15 -9.11
#